data_88ed33e9f12b9084fd30676a57131872
#
_entry.id   88ed33e9f12b9084fd30676a57131872
#
_cell.length_a   1.000
_cell.length_b   1.000
_cell.length_c   1.000
_cell.angle_alpha   90.00
_cell.angle_beta   90.00
_cell.angle_gamma   90.00
#
_symmetry.space_group_name_H-M   'P 1'
#
loop_
_entity.id
_entity.type
_entity.pdbx_description
1 polymer ?
#
loop_
_entity_poly.entity_id
_entity_poly.type
_entity_poly.pdbx_seq_one_letter_code
_entity_poly.pdbx_strand_id
1 'polypeptide(L)'
;MNVAILSALIGGHMDLPQGSMRNLIKAAVLHDIGVMEHPGIMNGDVLEQNQKEAIRNSTQEILNKSIDLDESIVRIVNHMQNLYCNEEQGFSDAMLANVEANILYIADSYDRMTAMKSHTEPTSEVKAIRELLSKGDQYEPSIVNALIKAINILYPSVCVELTNGEKGLVIRANEEDIFRPIVLGFRDNVLYDLAVTGEDIQIKDVMKTMDNRIKLDRELLAQYQ
;
A
#
# COMPACT_ATOMS: atom_id res chain seq x y z
N MET A 1 3.54 -6.32 11.96
CA MET A 1 4.44 -7.22 11.18
C MET A 1 4.37 -6.96 9.68
N ASN A 2 3.18 -6.77 9.10
CA ASN A 2 3.02 -6.47 7.66
C ASN A 2 3.75 -5.18 7.25
N VAL A 3 3.65 -4.11 8.04
CA VAL A 3 4.31 -2.82 7.75
C VAL A 3 5.81 -2.96 7.58
N ALA A 4 6.49 -3.77 8.42
CA ALA A 4 7.93 -3.99 8.29
C ALA A 4 8.30 -4.75 7.01
N ILE A 5 7.47 -5.72 6.60
CA ILE A 5 7.66 -6.46 5.34
C ILE A 5 7.42 -5.54 4.15
N LEU A 6 6.33 -4.77 4.15
CA LEU A 6 6.02 -3.80 3.10
C LEU A 6 7.13 -2.75 2.97
N SER A 7 7.58 -2.18 4.09
CA SER A 7 8.68 -1.22 4.10
C SER A 7 9.97 -1.80 3.51
N ALA A 8 10.29 -3.07 3.83
CA ALA A 8 11.46 -3.74 3.27
C ALA A 8 11.33 -3.98 1.77
N LEU A 9 10.15 -4.37 1.29
CA LEU A 9 9.88 -4.57 -0.13
C LEU A 9 9.94 -3.25 -0.92
N ILE A 10 9.31 -2.19 -0.41
CA ILE A 10 9.37 -0.85 -1.02
C ILE A 10 10.82 -0.37 -1.06
N GLY A 11 11.54 -0.44 0.07
CA GLY A 11 12.94 -0.03 0.15
C GLY A 11 13.84 -0.82 -0.80
N GLY A 12 13.56 -2.11 -1.02
CA GLY A 12 14.25 -2.93 -2.01
C GLY A 12 14.02 -2.47 -3.44
N HIS A 13 12.79 -2.09 -3.80
CA HIS A 13 12.48 -1.52 -5.13
C HIS A 13 13.02 -0.10 -5.34
N MET A 14 13.40 0.57 -4.27
CA MET A 14 14.04 1.89 -4.30
C MET A 14 15.57 1.83 -4.16
N ASP A 15 16.15 0.64 -4.18
CA ASP A 15 17.59 0.40 -4.04
C ASP A 15 18.19 1.06 -2.77
N LEU A 16 17.46 1.04 -1.66
CA LEU A 16 17.94 1.63 -0.41
C LEU A 16 19.26 0.99 0.04
N PRO A 17 20.25 1.78 0.47
CA PRO A 17 21.48 1.27 1.06
C PRO A 17 21.20 0.34 2.24
N GLN A 18 22.04 -0.70 2.42
CA GLN A 18 21.83 -1.72 3.45
C GLN A 18 21.68 -1.15 4.87
N GLY A 19 22.41 -0.06 5.18
CA GLY A 19 22.29 0.63 6.48
C GLY A 19 20.92 1.27 6.67
N SER A 20 20.43 2.03 5.67
CA SER A 20 19.11 2.63 5.64
C SER A 20 18.00 1.58 5.71
N MET A 21 18.13 0.49 4.94
CA MET A 21 17.19 -0.63 4.98
C MET A 21 17.07 -1.25 6.38
N ARG A 22 18.20 -1.48 7.07
CA ARG A 22 18.21 -2.02 8.42
C ARG A 22 17.51 -1.09 9.41
N ASN A 23 17.77 0.21 9.33
CA ASN A 23 17.16 1.20 10.19
C ASN A 23 15.66 1.36 9.92
N LEU A 24 15.26 1.35 8.65
CA LEU A 24 13.84 1.35 8.23
C LEU A 24 13.08 0.16 8.81
N ILE A 25 13.61 -1.06 8.69
CA ILE A 25 12.94 -2.27 9.22
C ILE A 25 12.80 -2.18 10.75
N LYS A 26 13.83 -1.73 11.46
CA LYS A 26 13.76 -1.54 12.92
C LYS A 26 12.75 -0.45 13.30
N ALA A 27 12.74 0.67 12.58
CA ALA A 27 11.76 1.73 12.76
C ALA A 27 10.32 1.21 12.52
N ALA A 28 10.12 0.40 11.48
CA ALA A 28 8.84 -0.20 11.17
C ALA A 28 8.31 -1.20 12.24
N VAL A 29 9.21 -1.80 13.01
CA VAL A 29 8.81 -2.64 14.16
C VAL A 29 8.41 -1.78 15.37
N LEU A 30 8.99 -0.59 15.50
CA LEU A 30 8.83 0.28 16.67
C LEU A 30 7.82 1.41 16.48
N HIS A 31 7.31 1.64 15.26
CA HIS A 31 6.54 2.83 14.92
C HIS A 31 5.27 3.02 15.76
N ASP A 32 4.65 1.91 16.20
CA ASP A 32 3.41 1.89 16.98
C ASP A 32 3.62 1.67 18.49
N ILE A 33 4.87 1.72 18.98
CA ILE A 33 5.19 1.37 20.37
C ILE A 33 4.43 2.25 21.39
N GLY A 34 4.15 3.50 21.05
CA GLY A 34 3.40 4.42 21.89
C GLY A 34 1.94 4.04 22.09
N VAL A 35 1.34 3.25 21.18
CA VAL A 35 -0.04 2.77 21.33
C VAL A 35 -0.21 1.91 22.58
N MET A 36 0.85 1.25 23.04
CA MET A 36 0.83 0.40 24.25
C MET A 36 0.47 1.18 25.53
N GLU A 37 0.74 2.49 25.57
CA GLU A 37 0.36 3.38 26.67
C GLU A 37 -1.13 3.81 26.62
N HIS A 38 -1.85 3.44 25.55
CA HIS A 38 -3.23 3.83 25.30
C HIS A 38 -4.16 2.62 25.09
N PRO A 39 -4.41 1.81 26.16
CA PRO A 39 -5.13 0.53 26.02
C PRO A 39 -6.59 0.67 25.56
N GLY A 40 -7.15 1.87 25.53
CA GLY A 40 -8.47 2.16 24.97
C GLY A 40 -8.48 2.34 23.45
N ILE A 41 -7.33 2.39 22.81
CA ILE A 41 -7.19 2.54 21.36
C ILE A 41 -6.95 1.16 20.75
N MET A 42 -7.86 0.72 19.90
CA MET A 42 -7.74 -0.56 19.20
C MET A 42 -7.10 -0.37 17.81
N ASN A 43 -6.37 -1.36 17.35
CA ASN A 43 -5.82 -1.37 16.00
C ASN A 43 -6.94 -1.16 14.98
N GLY A 44 -6.82 -0.07 14.22
CA GLY A 44 -7.74 0.25 13.15
C GLY A 44 -8.83 1.26 13.49
N ASP A 45 -8.81 1.82 14.68
CA ASP A 45 -9.66 2.97 14.99
C ASP A 45 -9.25 4.18 14.16
N VAL A 46 -10.24 4.99 13.77
CA VAL A 46 -9.98 6.32 13.23
C VAL A 46 -9.63 7.22 14.42
N LEU A 47 -8.38 7.63 14.49
CA LEU A 47 -7.88 8.43 15.60
C LEU A 47 -8.20 9.90 15.41
N GLU A 48 -8.69 10.54 16.48
CA GLU A 48 -8.79 11.99 16.55
C GLU A 48 -7.39 12.63 16.68
N GLN A 49 -7.28 13.91 16.35
CA GLN A 49 -6.00 14.62 16.38
C GLN A 49 -5.30 14.57 17.74
N ASN A 50 -6.07 14.74 18.84
CA ASN A 50 -5.54 14.64 20.19
C ASN A 50 -5.00 13.24 20.54
N GLN A 51 -5.61 12.17 20.01
CA GLN A 51 -5.15 10.80 20.18
C GLN A 51 -3.86 10.54 19.38
N LYS A 52 -3.77 11.04 18.13
CA LYS A 52 -2.55 10.98 17.32
C LYS A 52 -1.38 11.65 18.03
N GLU A 53 -1.61 12.84 18.59
CA GLU A 53 -0.58 13.58 19.35
C GLU A 53 -0.19 12.88 20.65
N ALA A 54 -1.13 12.30 21.37
CA ALA A 54 -0.85 11.55 22.59
C ALA A 54 0.03 10.32 22.29
N ILE A 55 -0.32 9.55 21.27
CA ILE A 55 0.48 8.38 20.83
C ILE A 55 1.89 8.83 20.39
N ARG A 56 2.00 9.92 19.62
CA ARG A 56 3.29 10.48 19.21
C ARG A 56 4.16 10.80 20.43
N ASN A 57 3.59 11.50 21.42
CA ASN A 57 4.33 11.88 22.63
C ASN A 57 4.80 10.64 23.43
N SER A 58 3.93 9.65 23.59
CA SER A 58 4.28 8.38 24.25
C SER A 58 5.37 7.63 23.47
N THR A 59 5.27 7.58 22.12
CA THR A 59 6.30 6.99 21.26
C THR A 59 7.65 7.68 21.48
N GLN A 60 7.70 9.00 21.44
CA GLN A 60 8.92 9.77 21.65
C GLN A 60 9.52 9.54 23.05
N GLU A 61 8.68 9.50 24.08
CA GLU A 61 9.14 9.26 25.46
C GLU A 61 9.78 7.88 25.60
N ILE A 62 9.14 6.82 25.05
CA ILE A 62 9.67 5.45 25.09
C ILE A 62 10.99 5.34 24.33
N LEU A 63 11.03 5.87 23.11
CA LEU A 63 12.23 5.78 22.27
C LEU A 63 13.41 6.56 22.86
N ASN A 64 13.17 7.75 23.42
CA ASN A 64 14.22 8.57 24.03
C ASN A 64 14.78 7.98 25.33
N LYS A 65 14.04 7.12 26.03
CA LYS A 65 14.51 6.37 27.20
C LYS A 65 15.34 5.14 26.84
N SER A 66 15.36 4.73 25.59
CA SER A 66 16.05 3.53 25.10
C SER A 66 17.54 3.83 24.89
N ILE A 67 18.41 3.31 25.77
CA ILE A 67 19.85 3.68 25.86
C ILE A 67 20.66 3.23 24.62
N ASP A 68 20.26 2.13 23.97
CA ASP A 68 21.03 1.49 22.87
C ASP A 68 20.35 1.62 21.50
N LEU A 69 19.39 2.52 21.34
CA LEU A 69 18.69 2.69 20.07
C LEU A 69 19.43 3.71 19.19
N ASP A 70 19.68 3.34 17.93
CA ASP A 70 20.30 4.22 16.93
C ASP A 70 19.43 5.48 16.71
N GLU A 71 20.03 6.66 16.82
CA GLU A 71 19.35 7.94 16.61
C GLU A 71 18.64 8.03 15.23
N SER A 72 19.17 7.35 14.22
CA SER A 72 18.54 7.28 12.91
C SER A 72 17.17 6.61 12.96
N ILE A 73 17.01 5.56 13.78
CA ILE A 73 15.73 4.86 13.98
C ILE A 73 14.74 5.79 14.66
N VAL A 74 15.16 6.45 15.73
CA VAL A 74 14.33 7.42 16.46
C VAL A 74 13.86 8.54 15.53
N ARG A 75 14.76 9.06 14.68
CA ARG A 75 14.46 10.09 13.70
C ARG A 75 13.42 9.62 12.66
N ILE A 76 13.56 8.39 12.13
CA ILE A 76 12.59 7.83 11.17
C ILE A 76 11.21 7.74 11.80
N VAL A 77 11.09 7.15 13.00
CA VAL A 77 9.79 7.01 13.69
C VAL A 77 9.18 8.37 14.01
N ASN A 78 9.94 9.29 14.57
CA ASN A 78 9.45 10.63 14.90
C ASN A 78 8.97 11.39 13.66
N HIS A 79 9.67 11.24 12.56
CA HIS A 79 9.30 11.88 11.30
C HIS A 79 8.01 11.27 10.73
N MET A 80 7.89 9.96 10.72
CA MET A 80 6.67 9.24 10.33
C MET A 80 5.47 9.67 11.19
N GLN A 81 5.62 9.74 12.52
CA GLN A 81 4.58 10.20 13.42
C GLN A 81 4.18 11.67 13.15
N ASN A 82 5.11 12.52 12.75
CA ASN A 82 4.80 13.89 12.35
C ASN A 82 3.99 13.93 11.06
N LEU A 83 4.31 13.10 10.05
CA LEU A 83 3.49 12.96 8.84
C LEU A 83 2.05 12.57 9.22
N TYR A 84 1.90 11.56 10.08
CA TYR A 84 0.61 11.09 10.54
C TYR A 84 -0.23 12.15 11.27
N CYS A 85 0.40 12.97 12.12
CA CYS A 85 -0.28 14.05 12.83
C CYS A 85 -0.66 15.24 11.92
N ASN A 86 -0.05 15.39 10.75
CA ASN A 86 -0.27 16.53 9.85
C ASN A 86 -1.00 16.15 8.55
N GLU A 87 -1.60 14.95 8.47
CA GLU A 87 -2.32 14.48 7.27
C GLU A 87 -3.35 15.48 6.73
N GLU A 88 -4.07 16.17 7.62
CA GLU A 88 -5.12 17.13 7.23
C GLU A 88 -4.58 18.50 6.81
N GLN A 89 -3.33 18.83 7.18
CA GLN A 89 -2.72 20.14 6.93
C GLN A 89 -1.88 20.18 5.66
N GLY A 90 -1.64 19.01 5.05
CA GLY A 90 -0.72 18.83 3.93
C GLY A 90 0.75 18.78 4.36
N PHE A 91 1.61 18.35 3.46
CA PHE A 91 3.03 18.13 3.75
C PHE A 91 3.89 19.20 3.07
N SER A 92 4.91 19.68 3.78
CA SER A 92 5.95 20.51 3.21
C SER A 92 7.07 19.66 2.60
N ASP A 93 7.87 20.21 1.70
CA ASP A 93 9.04 19.55 1.12
C ASP A 93 10.00 19.02 2.19
N ALA A 94 10.14 19.74 3.31
CA ALA A 94 10.96 19.32 4.43
C ALA A 94 10.42 18.06 5.12
N MET A 95 9.08 17.87 5.15
CA MET A 95 8.44 16.67 5.69
C MET A 95 8.61 15.49 4.75
N LEU A 96 8.71 15.73 3.45
CA LEU A 96 8.93 14.68 2.45
C LEU A 96 10.43 14.35 2.23
N ALA A 97 11.35 15.07 2.86
CA ALA A 97 12.79 14.88 2.67
C ALA A 97 13.37 13.60 3.27
N ASN A 98 12.69 12.97 4.24
CA ASN A 98 13.15 11.72 4.85
C ASN A 98 12.52 10.52 4.13
N VAL A 99 13.27 9.91 3.22
CA VAL A 99 12.79 8.81 2.37
C VAL A 99 12.34 7.61 3.20
N GLU A 100 13.11 7.21 4.22
CA GLU A 100 12.78 6.06 5.08
C GLU A 100 11.48 6.29 5.85
N ALA A 101 11.25 7.49 6.36
CA ALA A 101 10.02 7.83 7.07
C ALA A 101 8.81 7.86 6.11
N ASN A 102 8.97 8.34 4.89
CA ASN A 102 7.92 8.32 3.87
C ASN A 102 7.58 6.89 3.43
N ILE A 103 8.58 6.02 3.26
CA ILE A 103 8.35 4.60 3.00
C ILE A 103 7.52 3.98 4.11
N LEU A 104 7.92 4.22 5.37
CA LEU A 104 7.22 3.69 6.53
C LEU A 104 5.78 4.21 6.60
N TYR A 105 5.57 5.50 6.37
CA TYR A 105 4.25 6.13 6.36
C TYR A 105 3.33 5.56 5.27
N ILE A 106 3.82 5.37 4.05
CA ILE A 106 3.07 4.80 2.94
C ILE A 106 2.75 3.30 3.20
N ALA A 107 3.73 2.55 3.71
CA ALA A 107 3.52 1.14 4.07
C ALA A 107 2.46 0.97 5.15
N ASP A 108 2.48 1.80 6.18
CA ASP A 108 1.49 1.80 7.26
C ASP A 108 0.12 2.26 6.77
N SER A 109 0.05 3.30 5.94
CA SER A 109 -1.20 3.78 5.34
C SER A 109 -1.87 2.70 4.50
N TYR A 110 -1.11 1.97 3.68
CA TYR A 110 -1.60 0.85 2.89
C TYR A 110 -2.07 -0.32 3.77
N ASP A 111 -1.28 -0.72 4.77
CA ASP A 111 -1.65 -1.80 5.71
C ASP A 111 -2.92 -1.43 6.48
N ARG A 112 -3.04 -0.20 6.98
CA ARG A 112 -4.25 0.29 7.64
C ARG A 112 -5.51 0.23 6.77
N MET A 113 -5.41 0.43 5.47
CA MET A 113 -6.55 0.32 4.55
C MET A 113 -6.91 -1.13 4.23
N THR A 114 -5.92 -2.01 4.07
CA THR A 114 -6.10 -3.36 3.54
C THR A 114 -6.13 -4.46 4.60
N ALA A 115 -5.63 -4.19 5.82
CA ALA A 115 -5.65 -5.15 6.91
C ALA A 115 -7.07 -5.42 7.42
N MET A 116 -7.31 -6.67 7.82
CA MET A 116 -8.56 -7.08 8.44
C MET A 116 -8.67 -6.45 9.82
N LYS A 117 -9.77 -5.72 10.09
CA LYS A 117 -10.05 -5.05 11.35
C LYS A 117 -11.30 -5.64 11.99
N SER A 118 -11.42 -5.53 13.31
CA SER A 118 -12.57 -6.10 14.06
C SER A 118 -13.91 -5.42 13.75
N HIS A 119 -13.88 -4.16 13.27
CA HIS A 119 -15.09 -3.32 13.15
C HIS A 119 -15.32 -2.75 11.74
N THR A 120 -14.39 -2.90 10.82
CA THR A 120 -14.52 -2.40 9.42
C THR A 120 -14.05 -3.43 8.43
N GLU A 121 -14.77 -3.54 7.31
CA GLU A 121 -14.28 -4.37 6.20
C GLU A 121 -13.00 -3.77 5.61
N PRO A 122 -12.02 -4.60 5.27
CA PRO A 122 -10.79 -4.12 4.64
C PRO A 122 -11.11 -3.53 3.25
N THR A 123 -10.47 -2.42 2.94
CA THR A 123 -10.48 -1.86 1.59
C THR A 123 -9.74 -2.82 0.66
N SER A 124 -10.22 -2.99 -0.57
CA SER A 124 -9.50 -3.80 -1.53
C SER A 124 -8.17 -3.16 -1.92
N GLU A 125 -7.21 -4.00 -2.33
CA GLU A 125 -5.87 -3.58 -2.73
C GLU A 125 -5.91 -2.55 -3.87
N VAL A 126 -6.77 -2.78 -4.88
CA VAL A 126 -6.98 -1.85 -6.00
C VAL A 126 -7.47 -0.48 -5.52
N LYS A 127 -8.45 -0.45 -4.61
CA LYS A 127 -8.99 0.80 -4.07
C LYS A 127 -7.95 1.52 -3.19
N ALA A 128 -7.22 0.78 -2.36
CA ALA A 128 -6.17 1.35 -1.51
C ALA A 128 -5.08 2.03 -2.35
N ILE A 129 -4.59 1.38 -3.41
CA ILE A 129 -3.62 1.98 -4.32
C ILE A 129 -4.18 3.21 -5.02
N ARG A 130 -5.43 3.17 -5.49
CA ARG A 130 -6.06 4.35 -6.10
C ARG A 130 -6.18 5.51 -5.13
N GLU A 131 -6.49 5.24 -3.86
CA GLU A 131 -6.53 6.27 -2.83
C GLU A 131 -5.16 6.89 -2.61
N LEU A 132 -4.10 6.09 -2.50
CA LEU A 132 -2.73 6.60 -2.38
C LEU A 132 -2.32 7.47 -3.59
N LEU A 133 -2.66 7.03 -4.81
CA LEU A 133 -2.36 7.80 -6.04
C LEU A 133 -3.18 9.09 -6.14
N SER A 134 -4.42 9.10 -5.65
CA SER A 134 -5.29 10.29 -5.70
C SER A 134 -4.86 11.41 -4.75
N LYS A 135 -4.06 11.09 -3.74
CA LYS A 135 -3.56 12.01 -2.71
C LYS A 135 -2.08 12.35 -2.94
N GLY A 136 -1.73 12.70 -4.17
CA GLY A 136 -0.33 12.99 -4.56
C GLY A 136 0.38 14.05 -3.74
N ASP A 137 -0.38 14.95 -3.07
CA ASP A 137 0.18 15.96 -2.16
C ASP A 137 0.61 15.37 -0.80
N GLN A 138 0.14 14.16 -0.47
CA GLN A 138 0.43 13.48 0.81
C GLN A 138 1.38 12.30 0.65
N TYR A 139 1.51 11.74 -0.55
CA TYR A 139 2.30 10.55 -0.79
C TYR A 139 3.29 10.77 -1.91
N GLU A 140 4.56 10.54 -1.64
CA GLU A 140 5.62 10.65 -2.65
C GLU A 140 5.39 9.65 -3.80
N PRO A 141 5.15 10.10 -5.03
CA PRO A 141 4.76 9.22 -6.15
C PRO A 141 5.77 8.10 -6.45
N SER A 142 7.06 8.38 -6.27
CA SER A 142 8.12 7.39 -6.49
C SER A 142 8.02 6.21 -5.51
N ILE A 143 7.65 6.49 -4.27
CA ILE A 143 7.47 5.48 -3.21
C ILE A 143 6.17 4.70 -3.44
N VAL A 144 5.08 5.36 -3.83
CA VAL A 144 3.83 4.68 -4.20
C VAL A 144 4.05 3.73 -5.38
N ASN A 145 4.81 4.15 -6.39
CA ASN A 145 5.18 3.28 -7.51
C ASN A 145 6.04 2.08 -7.08
N ALA A 146 6.93 2.27 -6.12
CA ALA A 146 7.71 1.17 -5.54
C ALA A 146 6.81 0.19 -4.76
N LEU A 147 5.82 0.68 -3.98
CA LEU A 147 4.81 -0.15 -3.35
C LEU A 147 4.02 -0.97 -4.38
N ILE A 148 3.54 -0.33 -5.45
CA ILE A 148 2.79 -0.99 -6.53
C ILE A 148 3.60 -2.16 -7.12
N LYS A 149 4.88 -1.95 -7.39
CA LYS A 149 5.78 -2.99 -7.89
C LYS A 149 6.00 -4.10 -6.85
N ALA A 150 6.11 -3.73 -5.58
CA ALA A 150 6.35 -4.66 -4.48
C ALA A 150 5.17 -5.62 -4.25
N ILE A 151 3.94 -5.13 -4.30
CA ILE A 151 2.73 -5.94 -4.04
C ILE A 151 2.24 -6.68 -5.29
N ASN A 152 2.54 -6.18 -6.51
CA ASN A 152 2.25 -6.81 -7.79
C ASN A 152 0.84 -7.42 -7.89
N ILE A 153 -0.20 -6.60 -7.65
CA ILE A 153 -1.60 -7.07 -7.50
C ILE A 153 -2.28 -7.49 -8.80
N LEU A 154 -1.83 -7.03 -9.97
CA LEU A 154 -2.45 -7.25 -11.29
C LEU A 154 -1.52 -8.02 -12.24
N TYR A 155 -0.90 -9.10 -11.72
CA TYR A 155 -0.05 -9.98 -12.51
C TYR A 155 -0.87 -10.99 -13.34
N PRO A 156 -0.29 -11.60 -14.39
CA PRO A 156 -0.96 -12.63 -15.17
C PRO A 156 -1.54 -13.76 -14.31
N SER A 157 -2.74 -14.20 -14.66
CA SER A 157 -3.56 -15.20 -13.95
C SER A 157 -4.37 -14.67 -12.76
N VAL A 158 -4.32 -13.38 -12.44
CA VAL A 158 -5.23 -12.77 -11.47
C VAL A 158 -6.61 -12.56 -12.09
N CYS A 159 -7.66 -12.94 -11.35
CA CYS A 159 -9.04 -12.69 -11.74
C CYS A 159 -9.48 -11.29 -11.27
N VAL A 160 -10.13 -10.55 -12.16
CA VAL A 160 -10.57 -9.18 -11.91
C VAL A 160 -12.03 -8.97 -12.29
N GLU A 161 -12.67 -7.99 -11.67
CA GLU A 161 -13.95 -7.43 -12.08
C GLU A 161 -13.70 -6.08 -12.74
N LEU A 162 -14.33 -5.87 -13.91
CA LEU A 162 -14.28 -4.61 -14.65
C LEU A 162 -15.45 -3.70 -14.29
N THR A 163 -15.33 -2.41 -14.57
CA THR A 163 -16.39 -1.41 -14.28
C THR A 163 -17.70 -1.64 -15.05
N ASN A 164 -17.63 -2.31 -16.20
CA ASN A 164 -18.82 -2.72 -16.98
C ASN A 164 -19.52 -3.98 -16.41
N GLY A 165 -19.02 -4.52 -15.27
CA GLY A 165 -19.55 -5.73 -14.63
C GLY A 165 -19.05 -7.05 -15.24
N GLU A 166 -18.17 -6.99 -16.26
CA GLU A 166 -17.50 -8.17 -16.78
C GLU A 166 -16.45 -8.66 -15.77
N LYS A 167 -16.27 -9.98 -15.71
CA LYS A 167 -15.22 -10.64 -14.93
C LYS A 167 -14.23 -11.26 -15.90
N GLY A 168 -12.95 -11.21 -15.57
CA GLY A 168 -11.94 -11.72 -16.49
C GLY A 168 -10.64 -12.10 -15.80
N LEU A 169 -9.75 -12.66 -16.62
CA LEU A 169 -8.40 -13.07 -16.22
C LEU A 169 -7.39 -12.09 -16.80
N VAL A 170 -6.49 -11.59 -15.97
CA VAL A 170 -5.33 -10.83 -16.46
C VAL A 170 -4.44 -11.78 -17.25
N ILE A 171 -4.24 -11.47 -18.55
CA ILE A 171 -3.40 -12.26 -19.45
C ILE A 171 -2.00 -11.67 -19.49
N ARG A 172 -1.90 -10.35 -19.54
CA ARG A 172 -0.64 -9.63 -19.57
C ARG A 172 -0.73 -8.35 -18.75
N ALA A 173 0.22 -8.17 -17.84
CA ALA A 173 0.37 -6.93 -17.09
C ALA A 173 0.82 -5.79 -18.03
N ASN A 174 0.51 -4.56 -17.64
CA ASN A 174 1.06 -3.37 -18.30
C ASN A 174 2.08 -2.73 -17.34
N GLU A 175 3.34 -2.65 -17.77
CA GLU A 175 4.44 -2.12 -16.95
C GLU A 175 4.39 -0.60 -16.80
N GLU A 176 3.76 0.10 -17.75
CA GLU A 176 3.63 1.56 -17.73
C GLU A 176 2.45 2.01 -16.86
N ASP A 177 1.34 1.25 -16.89
CA ASP A 177 0.16 1.52 -16.06
C ASP A 177 -0.44 0.21 -15.56
N ILE A 178 -0.17 -0.14 -14.31
CA ILE A 178 -0.64 -1.38 -13.68
C ILE A 178 -2.17 -1.55 -13.77
N PHE A 179 -2.94 -0.46 -13.80
CA PHE A 179 -4.41 -0.53 -13.88
C PHE A 179 -4.95 -0.75 -15.30
N ARG A 180 -4.07 -0.84 -16.30
CA ARG A 180 -4.43 -1.05 -17.72
C ARG A 180 -3.84 -2.32 -18.32
N PRO A 181 -4.01 -3.51 -17.66
CA PRO A 181 -3.57 -4.79 -18.21
C PRO A 181 -4.43 -5.22 -19.40
N ILE A 182 -4.01 -6.31 -20.06
CA ILE A 182 -4.87 -7.06 -20.98
C ILE A 182 -5.64 -8.11 -20.18
N VAL A 183 -6.97 -8.08 -20.31
CA VAL A 183 -7.90 -8.96 -19.57
C VAL A 183 -8.70 -9.81 -20.56
N LEU A 184 -8.78 -11.13 -20.34
CA LEU A 184 -9.68 -12.02 -21.05
C LEU A 184 -11.01 -12.11 -20.28
N GLY A 185 -12.10 -11.63 -20.87
CA GLY A 185 -13.45 -11.74 -20.31
C GLY A 185 -13.92 -13.18 -20.23
N PHE A 186 -14.66 -13.51 -19.19
CA PHE A 186 -15.14 -14.88 -18.95
C PHE A 186 -16.45 -15.20 -19.66
N ARG A 187 -17.26 -14.19 -19.98
CA ARG A 187 -18.58 -14.40 -20.54
C ARG A 187 -18.54 -14.74 -22.03
N ASP A 188 -17.70 -14.04 -22.77
CA ASP A 188 -17.67 -14.05 -24.23
C ASP A 188 -16.29 -14.35 -24.84
N ASN A 189 -15.27 -14.62 -23.98
CA ASN A 189 -13.87 -14.80 -24.35
C ASN A 189 -13.31 -13.61 -25.16
N VAL A 190 -13.78 -12.39 -24.86
CA VAL A 190 -13.29 -11.17 -25.49
C VAL A 190 -12.05 -10.67 -24.75
N LEU A 191 -11.05 -10.23 -25.51
CA LEU A 191 -9.87 -9.57 -24.99
C LEU A 191 -10.12 -8.07 -24.80
N TYR A 192 -9.94 -7.61 -23.59
CA TYR A 192 -10.00 -6.20 -23.22
C TYR A 192 -8.56 -5.69 -23.03
N ASP A 193 -8.05 -4.95 -23.98
CA ASP A 193 -6.81 -4.19 -23.81
C ASP A 193 -7.17 -2.86 -23.15
N LEU A 194 -6.99 -2.77 -21.82
CA LEU A 194 -7.40 -1.61 -21.04
C LEU A 194 -6.52 -0.37 -21.30
N ALA A 195 -5.37 -0.54 -21.98
CA ALA A 195 -4.59 0.60 -22.44
C ALA A 195 -5.23 1.29 -23.66
N VAL A 196 -6.03 0.55 -24.44
CA VAL A 196 -6.66 1.03 -25.68
C VAL A 196 -8.13 1.39 -25.47
N THR A 197 -8.85 0.69 -24.57
CA THR A 197 -10.30 0.89 -24.34
C THR A 197 -10.64 2.23 -23.70
N GLY A 198 -9.67 3.04 -23.34
CA GLY A 198 -9.89 4.35 -22.73
C GLY A 198 -10.40 4.28 -21.28
N GLU A 199 -11.12 5.33 -20.86
CA GLU A 199 -11.65 5.44 -19.48
C GLU A 199 -12.96 4.67 -19.27
N ASP A 200 -13.60 4.18 -20.33
CA ASP A 200 -14.92 3.56 -20.27
C ASP A 200 -14.90 2.22 -19.51
N ILE A 201 -13.81 1.46 -19.64
CA ILE A 201 -13.66 0.16 -18.98
C ILE A 201 -12.37 0.15 -18.19
N GLN A 202 -12.46 -0.06 -16.88
CA GLN A 202 -11.35 -0.08 -15.94
C GLN A 202 -11.46 -1.30 -15.04
N ILE A 203 -10.32 -1.66 -14.38
CA ILE A 203 -10.35 -2.62 -13.28
C ILE A 203 -11.19 -2.02 -12.14
N LYS A 204 -12.24 -2.70 -11.74
CA LYS A 204 -13.04 -2.33 -10.56
C LYS A 204 -12.40 -2.88 -9.30
N ASP A 205 -12.04 -4.17 -9.31
CA ASP A 205 -11.44 -4.86 -8.17
C ASP A 205 -10.78 -6.17 -8.58
N VAL A 206 -9.93 -6.72 -7.68
CA VAL A 206 -9.39 -8.07 -7.77
C VAL A 206 -10.36 -9.06 -7.13
N MET A 207 -10.61 -10.18 -7.79
CA MET A 207 -11.47 -11.23 -7.28
C MET A 207 -10.68 -12.17 -6.37
N LYS A 208 -11.13 -12.38 -5.14
CA LYS A 208 -10.48 -13.30 -4.17
C LYS A 208 -10.70 -14.78 -4.49
N THR A 209 -11.74 -15.10 -5.25
CA THR A 209 -12.09 -16.48 -5.62
C THR A 209 -12.56 -16.55 -7.07
N MET A 210 -12.11 -17.57 -7.80
CA MET A 210 -12.58 -17.87 -9.15
C MET A 210 -13.85 -18.72 -9.11
N ASP A 211 -14.85 -18.37 -9.92
CA ASP A 211 -16.03 -19.20 -10.10
C ASP A 211 -15.66 -20.43 -10.94
N ASN A 212 -15.71 -21.63 -10.36
CA ASN A 212 -15.36 -22.89 -11.03
C ASN A 212 -16.26 -23.24 -12.24
N ARG A 213 -17.33 -22.49 -12.49
CA ARG A 213 -18.22 -22.66 -13.65
C ARG A 213 -17.70 -21.97 -14.91
N ILE A 214 -16.63 -21.19 -14.81
CA ILE A 214 -16.04 -20.47 -15.92
C ILE A 214 -15.19 -21.42 -16.76
N LYS A 215 -15.46 -21.47 -18.06
CA LYS A 215 -14.66 -22.21 -19.05
C LYS A 215 -13.82 -21.20 -19.84
N LEU A 216 -12.50 -21.29 -19.67
CA LEU A 216 -11.56 -20.46 -20.43
C LEU A 216 -11.23 -21.12 -21.78
N ASP A 217 -11.14 -20.31 -22.82
CA ASP A 217 -10.62 -20.74 -24.11
C ASP A 217 -9.10 -20.93 -24.04
N ARG A 218 -8.66 -22.19 -24.08
CA ARG A 218 -7.26 -22.55 -23.96
C ARG A 218 -6.43 -22.18 -25.18
N GLU A 219 -7.05 -22.15 -26.37
CA GLU A 219 -6.35 -21.79 -27.61
C GLU A 219 -6.03 -20.29 -27.61
N LEU A 220 -6.97 -19.47 -27.14
CA LEU A 220 -6.77 -18.05 -26.98
C LEU A 220 -5.68 -17.74 -25.93
N LEU A 221 -5.70 -18.45 -24.80
CA LEU A 221 -4.67 -18.29 -23.75
C LEU A 221 -3.25 -18.62 -24.26
N ALA A 222 -3.11 -19.64 -25.10
CA ALA A 222 -1.82 -20.08 -25.64
C ALA A 222 -1.17 -19.06 -26.58
N GLN A 223 -1.93 -18.12 -27.14
CA GLN A 223 -1.41 -17.07 -28.02
C GLN A 223 -0.68 -15.93 -27.26
N TYR A 224 -0.85 -15.87 -25.93
CA TYR A 224 -0.35 -14.80 -25.08
C TYR A 224 0.65 -15.26 -24.00
N GLN A 225 1.02 -16.52 -24.00
CA GLN A 225 2.12 -17.10 -23.21
C GLN A 225 3.44 -17.13 -24.02
#